data_469a8d94d0ef471e3caa59dc8ea9bfe5
#
_entry.id   469a8d94d0ef471e3caa59dc8ea9bfe5
#
_cell.length_a   1.000
_cell.length_b   1.000
_cell.length_c   1.000
_cell.angle_alpha   90.00
_cell.angle_beta   90.00
_cell.angle_gamma   90.00
#
_symmetry.space_group_name_H-M   'P 1'
#
loop_
_entity.id
_entity.type
_entity.pdbx_description
1 polymer ?
#
loop_
_entity_poly.entity_id
_entity_poly.type
_entity_poly.pdbx_seq_one_letter_code
_entity_poly.pdbx_strand_id
1 'polypeptide(L)'
;HEVVNVSILEYNPGDVYHSVIILKEMNDRQMLTVNPPVGSLSECHCSSVGKCLLAFGDKVDLSIYEGKVLTRYTPNTITSLDELKEELVKVKRRGYAMDHEEQELGLTCIGAPILDQNMKAVAAISLSGPTSRITSSDIEDRIEAVCNIAKEISNNF
;
A
#
# COMPACT_ATOMS: atom_id res chain seq x y z
N HIS A 1 7.75 16.22 -1.72
CA HIS A 1 9.15 15.93 -1.31
C HIS A 1 9.22 14.66 -0.42
N GLU A 2 8.32 13.71 -0.67
CA GLU A 2 8.24 12.43 0.04
C GLU A 2 8.77 11.31 -0.87
N VAL A 3 8.80 10.08 -0.33
CA VAL A 3 9.25 8.91 -1.09
C VAL A 3 8.10 8.33 -1.87
N VAL A 4 8.33 8.07 -3.16
CA VAL A 4 7.40 7.35 -4.03
C VAL A 4 7.95 5.95 -4.27
N ASN A 5 7.14 4.94 -4.03
CA ASN A 5 7.48 3.54 -4.28
C ASN A 5 6.49 2.92 -5.25
N VAL A 6 6.98 1.99 -6.08
CA VAL A 6 6.13 1.07 -6.85
C VAL A 6 6.41 -0.34 -6.36
N SER A 7 5.35 -1.08 -6.04
CA SER A 7 5.44 -2.43 -5.50
C SER A 7 4.55 -3.40 -6.27
N ILE A 8 4.95 -4.65 -6.27
CA ILE A 8 4.18 -5.77 -6.82
C ILE A 8 3.83 -6.77 -5.72
N LEU A 9 2.82 -7.60 -5.98
CA LEU A 9 2.41 -8.66 -5.07
C LEU A 9 3.41 -9.82 -5.12
N GLU A 10 3.77 -10.33 -3.96
CA GLU A 10 4.54 -11.56 -3.80
C GLU A 10 3.80 -12.55 -2.91
N TYR A 11 3.78 -13.80 -3.33
CA TYR A 11 3.18 -14.88 -2.57
C TYR A 11 4.07 -16.13 -2.63
N ASN A 12 4.38 -16.64 -1.44
CA ASN A 12 5.03 -17.93 -1.27
C ASN A 12 4.04 -18.91 -0.62
N PRO A 13 3.88 -20.13 -1.16
CA PRO A 13 2.97 -21.13 -0.60
C PRO A 13 3.18 -21.35 0.91
N GLY A 14 2.10 -21.27 1.68
CA GLY A 14 2.12 -21.42 3.14
C GLY A 14 2.37 -20.13 3.92
N ASP A 15 2.69 -19.04 3.25
CA ASP A 15 2.92 -17.73 3.87
C ASP A 15 1.74 -16.77 3.63
N VAL A 16 1.79 -15.60 4.23
CA VAL A 16 0.88 -14.49 3.95
C VAL A 16 1.34 -13.73 2.71
N TYR A 17 0.46 -12.92 2.13
CA TYR A 17 0.84 -12.06 1.01
C TYR A 17 1.78 -10.94 1.46
N HIS A 18 2.80 -10.69 0.64
CA HIS A 18 3.73 -9.59 0.77
C HIS A 18 3.68 -8.68 -0.47
N SER A 19 4.05 -7.44 -0.29
CA SER A 19 4.42 -6.54 -1.38
C SER A 19 5.94 -6.38 -1.41
N VAL A 20 6.51 -6.29 -2.61
CA VAL A 20 7.94 -6.04 -2.81
C VAL A 20 8.14 -4.75 -3.59
N ILE A 21 9.00 -3.86 -3.09
CA ILE A 21 9.35 -2.62 -3.76
C ILE A 21 10.22 -2.92 -4.97
N ILE A 22 9.78 -2.52 -6.16
CA ILE A 22 10.53 -2.69 -7.42
C ILE A 22 11.10 -1.40 -7.97
N LEU A 23 10.51 -0.26 -7.63
CA LEU A 23 10.97 1.07 -8.00
C LEU A 23 10.80 2.02 -6.83
N LYS A 24 11.73 2.94 -6.72
CA LYS A 24 11.70 4.01 -5.72
C LYS A 24 12.22 5.31 -6.30
N GLU A 25 11.52 6.38 -5.99
CA GLU A 25 11.95 7.75 -6.25
C GLU A 25 11.87 8.56 -4.97
N MET A 26 12.90 9.31 -4.66
CA MET A 26 12.96 10.13 -3.45
C MET A 26 13.70 11.44 -3.69
N ASN A 27 13.38 12.43 -2.87
CA ASN A 27 14.09 13.71 -2.87
C ASN A 27 15.07 13.75 -1.68
N ASP A 28 16.36 13.79 -1.96
CA ASP A 28 17.44 13.76 -0.98
C ASP A 28 17.55 15.04 -0.11
N ARG A 29 16.67 16.03 -0.35
CA ARG A 29 16.71 17.32 0.37
C ARG A 29 16.07 17.28 1.76
N GLN A 30 15.43 16.18 2.14
CA GLN A 30 14.78 16.04 3.44
C GLN A 30 15.69 15.28 4.41
N MET A 31 15.98 15.87 5.57
CA MET A 31 16.76 15.20 6.62
C MET A 31 15.98 14.06 7.29
N LEU A 32 14.67 14.25 7.50
CA LEU A 32 13.77 13.21 7.98
C LEU A 32 13.02 12.62 6.79
N THR A 33 13.36 11.40 6.42
CA THR A 33 12.76 10.68 5.30
C THR A 33 12.61 9.20 5.60
N VAL A 34 11.64 8.58 4.92
CA VAL A 34 11.48 7.12 4.90
C VAL A 34 12.26 6.60 3.70
N ASN A 35 13.14 5.65 3.93
CA ASN A 35 14.04 5.16 2.86
C ASN A 35 14.11 3.62 2.82
N PRO A 36 12.99 2.92 2.56
CA PRO A 36 13.04 1.48 2.37
C PRO A 36 13.83 1.16 1.08
N PRO A 37 14.76 0.17 1.10
CA PRO A 37 15.47 -0.20 -0.11
C PRO A 37 14.57 -0.91 -1.13
N VAL A 38 14.91 -0.81 -2.42
CA VAL A 38 14.32 -1.66 -3.47
C VAL A 38 14.57 -3.13 -3.11
N GLY A 39 13.57 -3.98 -3.28
CA GLY A 39 13.58 -5.38 -2.86
C GLY A 39 13.05 -5.61 -1.43
N SER A 40 12.74 -4.55 -0.67
CA SER A 40 12.10 -4.68 0.65
C SER A 40 10.74 -5.33 0.52
N LEU A 41 10.46 -6.25 1.45
CA LEU A 41 9.18 -6.91 1.62
C LEU A 41 8.39 -6.27 2.76
N SER A 42 7.08 -6.12 2.56
CA SER A 42 6.14 -5.72 3.60
C SER A 42 4.91 -6.60 3.56
N GLU A 43 4.39 -6.99 4.72
CA GLU A 43 3.13 -7.72 4.78
C GLU A 43 1.98 -6.85 4.26
N CYS A 44 1.13 -7.44 3.41
CA CYS A 44 0.09 -6.67 2.69
C CYS A 44 -1.01 -6.11 3.59
N HIS A 45 -1.28 -6.73 4.74
CA HIS A 45 -2.39 -6.30 5.61
C HIS A 45 -2.16 -4.93 6.27
N CYS A 46 -0.91 -4.47 6.38
CA CYS A 46 -0.54 -3.25 7.08
C CYS A 46 0.14 -2.19 6.21
N SER A 47 0.18 -2.38 4.89
CA SER A 47 0.76 -1.41 3.97
C SER A 47 -0.27 -0.89 2.96
N SER A 48 -0.13 0.37 2.55
CA SER A 48 -1.05 0.97 1.57
C SER A 48 -1.01 0.25 0.22
N VAL A 49 0.19 -0.03 -0.29
CA VAL A 49 0.37 -0.79 -1.54
C VAL A 49 -0.15 -2.23 -1.41
N GLY A 50 0.11 -2.87 -0.27
CA GLY A 50 -0.36 -4.23 0.00
C GLY A 50 -1.88 -4.34 -0.02
N LYS A 51 -2.57 -3.42 0.63
CA LYS A 51 -4.04 -3.36 0.62
C LYS A 51 -4.59 -3.15 -0.79
N CYS A 52 -3.97 -2.29 -1.60
CA CYS A 52 -4.33 -2.10 -3.00
C CYS A 52 -4.14 -3.39 -3.82
N LEU A 53 -3.02 -4.06 -3.64
CA LEU A 53 -2.71 -5.32 -4.33
C LEU A 53 -3.68 -6.44 -3.94
N LEU A 54 -4.07 -6.53 -2.68
CA LEU A 54 -5.08 -7.50 -2.22
C LEU A 54 -6.48 -7.16 -2.74
N ALA A 55 -6.87 -5.88 -2.73
CA ALA A 55 -8.22 -5.47 -3.13
C ALA A 55 -8.46 -5.59 -4.64
N PHE A 56 -7.44 -5.35 -5.47
CA PHE A 56 -7.54 -5.32 -6.92
C PHE A 56 -6.78 -6.44 -7.63
N GLY A 57 -6.00 -7.24 -6.90
CA GLY A 57 -5.18 -8.30 -7.47
C GLY A 57 -5.98 -9.38 -8.20
N ASP A 58 -5.37 -10.00 -9.21
CA ASP A 58 -5.93 -11.18 -9.84
C ASP A 58 -5.66 -12.42 -8.98
N LYS A 59 -6.68 -13.28 -8.84
CA LYS A 59 -6.58 -14.57 -8.13
C LYS A 59 -6.07 -14.47 -6.67
N VAL A 60 -6.31 -13.33 -6.00
CA VAL A 60 -6.01 -13.20 -4.57
C VAL A 60 -6.96 -14.08 -3.78
N ASP A 61 -6.41 -14.98 -2.97
CA ASP A 61 -7.15 -15.88 -2.10
C ASP A 61 -6.95 -15.47 -0.64
N LEU A 62 -7.95 -14.81 -0.06
CA LEU A 62 -7.89 -14.36 1.33
C LEU A 62 -8.03 -15.51 2.35
N SER A 63 -8.41 -16.71 1.90
CA SER A 63 -8.49 -17.88 2.80
C SER A 63 -7.14 -18.27 3.38
N ILE A 64 -6.04 -17.89 2.76
CA ILE A 64 -4.70 -18.08 3.31
C ILE A 64 -4.49 -17.44 4.68
N TYR A 65 -5.29 -16.43 5.02
CA TYR A 65 -5.27 -15.75 6.31
C TYR A 65 -6.14 -16.44 7.37
N GLU A 66 -6.96 -17.44 7.00
CA GLU A 66 -7.81 -18.17 7.94
C GLU A 66 -6.98 -18.88 9.01
N GLY A 67 -7.37 -18.68 10.26
CA GLY A 67 -6.66 -19.25 11.39
C GLY A 67 -5.30 -18.64 11.71
N LYS A 68 -4.87 -17.63 10.94
CA LYS A 68 -3.63 -16.91 11.19
C LYS A 68 -3.90 -15.62 11.98
N VAL A 69 -3.02 -15.32 12.91
CA VAL A 69 -2.97 -14.01 13.56
C VAL A 69 -2.06 -13.11 12.70
N LEU A 70 -2.62 -12.00 12.21
CA LEU A 70 -1.85 -11.02 11.45
C LEU A 70 -0.88 -10.30 12.38
N THR A 71 0.35 -10.09 11.94
CA THR A 71 1.40 -9.45 12.75
C THR A 71 0.98 -8.04 13.14
N ARG A 72 1.03 -7.75 14.44
CA ARG A 72 0.80 -6.41 14.98
C ARG A 72 2.13 -5.68 15.08
N TYR A 73 2.25 -4.57 14.36
CA TYR A 73 3.43 -3.69 14.41
C TYR A 73 3.18 -2.47 15.29
N THR A 74 1.96 -1.98 15.30
CA THR A 74 1.53 -0.81 16.10
C THR A 74 0.13 -1.06 16.69
N PRO A 75 -0.36 -0.21 17.59
CA PRO A 75 -1.76 -0.28 18.03
C PRO A 75 -2.79 -0.14 16.89
N ASN A 76 -2.40 0.46 15.76
CA ASN A 76 -3.28 0.73 14.62
C ASN A 76 -3.31 -0.41 13.58
N THR A 77 -2.43 -1.40 13.71
CA THR A 77 -2.35 -2.52 12.75
C THR A 77 -3.62 -3.35 12.76
N ILE A 78 -4.18 -3.61 11.58
CA ILE A 78 -5.23 -4.62 11.39
C ILE A 78 -4.68 -6.00 11.75
N THR A 79 -5.36 -6.76 12.61
CA THR A 79 -4.85 -8.03 13.12
C THR A 79 -5.79 -9.21 12.90
N SER A 80 -6.95 -8.99 12.31
CA SER A 80 -7.90 -10.06 11.98
C SER A 80 -8.27 -10.04 10.50
N LEU A 81 -8.62 -11.21 9.98
CA LEU A 81 -9.09 -11.37 8.60
C LEU A 81 -10.40 -10.60 8.36
N ASP A 82 -11.30 -10.57 9.34
CA ASP A 82 -12.57 -9.85 9.20
C ASP A 82 -12.35 -8.34 9.05
N GLU A 83 -11.49 -7.74 9.89
CA GLU A 83 -11.11 -6.34 9.75
C GLU A 83 -10.41 -6.06 8.41
N LEU A 84 -9.54 -6.98 7.96
CA LEU A 84 -8.88 -6.86 6.67
C LEU A 84 -9.89 -6.88 5.53
N LYS A 85 -10.84 -7.81 5.53
CA LYS A 85 -11.90 -7.88 4.50
C LYS A 85 -12.73 -6.60 4.45
N GLU A 86 -13.13 -6.05 5.60
CA GLU A 86 -13.85 -4.77 5.66
C GLU A 86 -13.03 -3.63 5.07
N GLU A 87 -11.76 -3.54 5.40
CA GLU A 87 -10.85 -2.52 4.85
C GLU A 87 -10.69 -2.66 3.33
N LEU A 88 -10.51 -3.87 2.82
CA LEU A 88 -10.37 -4.11 1.38
C LEU A 88 -11.63 -3.74 0.58
N VAL A 89 -12.82 -3.92 1.15
CA VAL A 89 -14.08 -3.44 0.55
C VAL A 89 -14.07 -1.92 0.42
N LYS A 90 -13.61 -1.21 1.46
CA LYS A 90 -13.48 0.26 1.43
C LYS A 90 -12.44 0.70 0.41
N VAL A 91 -11.28 0.05 0.37
CA VAL A 91 -10.21 0.33 -0.61
C VAL A 91 -10.73 0.18 -2.03
N LYS A 92 -11.41 -0.92 -2.31
CA LYS A 92 -11.97 -1.18 -3.65
C LYS A 92 -13.00 -0.14 -4.08
N ARG A 93 -13.81 0.33 -3.14
CA ARG A 93 -14.84 1.35 -3.41
C ARG A 93 -14.24 2.74 -3.66
N ARG A 94 -13.25 3.15 -2.87
CA ARG A 94 -12.64 4.49 -2.98
C ARG A 94 -11.48 4.57 -3.99
N GLY A 95 -10.87 3.44 -4.35
CA GLY A 95 -9.79 3.37 -5.33
C GLY A 95 -8.38 3.65 -4.79
N TYR A 96 -8.23 3.79 -3.49
CA TYR A 96 -6.94 3.98 -2.82
C TYR A 96 -6.94 3.36 -1.43
N ALA A 97 -5.76 3.16 -0.87
CA ALA A 97 -5.57 2.70 0.50
C ALA A 97 -4.64 3.63 1.27
N MET A 98 -4.78 3.64 2.58
CA MET A 98 -3.85 4.30 3.48
C MET A 98 -3.26 3.31 4.47
N ASP A 99 -1.99 3.49 4.77
CA ASP A 99 -1.34 3.00 5.98
C ASP A 99 -1.16 4.21 6.90
N HIS A 100 -2.03 4.32 7.91
CA HIS A 100 -1.95 5.39 8.91
C HIS A 100 -1.31 4.87 10.18
N GLU A 101 0.02 4.86 10.21
CA GLU A 101 0.81 4.35 11.34
C GLU A 101 0.49 2.89 11.68
N GLU A 102 0.17 2.07 10.69
CA GLU A 102 -0.14 0.65 10.87
C GLU A 102 1.12 -0.21 10.87
N GLN A 103 2.12 0.15 10.08
CA GLN A 103 3.40 -0.54 9.99
C GLN A 103 4.43 0.03 10.98
N GLU A 104 4.43 1.34 11.15
CA GLU A 104 5.34 2.06 12.04
C GLU A 104 4.69 3.37 12.52
N LEU A 105 4.80 3.65 13.82
CA LEU A 105 4.35 4.93 14.38
C LEU A 105 5.14 6.08 13.76
N GLY A 106 4.44 7.15 13.38
CA GLY A 106 5.03 8.30 12.71
C GLY A 106 5.15 8.17 11.18
N LEU A 107 4.83 6.99 10.62
CA LEU A 107 4.82 6.73 9.18
C LEU A 107 3.39 6.67 8.65
N THR A 108 3.11 7.43 7.61
CA THR A 108 1.84 7.33 6.86
C THR A 108 2.13 7.19 5.35
N CYS A 109 1.39 6.29 4.71
CA CYS A 109 1.49 6.04 3.28
C CYS A 109 0.13 6.13 2.62
N ILE A 110 0.09 6.70 1.40
CA ILE A 110 -1.08 6.71 0.52
C ILE A 110 -0.74 5.83 -0.67
N GLY A 111 -1.57 4.84 -0.96
CA GLY A 111 -1.35 3.90 -2.06
C GLY A 111 -2.51 3.89 -3.04
N ALA A 112 -2.21 3.68 -4.33
CA ALA A 112 -3.20 3.46 -5.37
C ALA A 112 -2.78 2.31 -6.30
N PRO A 113 -3.76 1.53 -6.82
CA PRO A 113 -3.46 0.41 -7.70
C PRO A 113 -3.11 0.89 -9.11
N ILE A 114 -2.15 0.23 -9.74
CA ILE A 114 -1.88 0.32 -11.17
C ILE A 114 -2.57 -0.87 -11.81
N LEU A 115 -3.57 -0.59 -12.64
CA LEU A 115 -4.51 -1.58 -13.17
C LEU A 115 -4.21 -1.90 -14.64
N ASP A 116 -4.43 -3.15 -15.01
CA ASP A 116 -4.45 -3.60 -16.41
C ASP A 116 -5.82 -3.34 -17.06
N GLN A 117 -5.96 -3.78 -18.31
CA GLN A 117 -7.20 -3.66 -19.09
C GLN A 117 -8.40 -4.42 -18.48
N ASN A 118 -8.14 -5.40 -17.62
CA ASN A 118 -9.16 -6.18 -16.90
C ASN A 118 -9.49 -5.61 -15.53
N MET A 119 -9.00 -4.41 -15.22
CA MET A 119 -9.14 -3.77 -13.90
C MET A 119 -8.50 -4.59 -12.77
N LYS A 120 -7.41 -5.31 -13.08
CA LYS A 120 -6.62 -6.05 -12.10
C LYS A 120 -5.32 -5.34 -11.81
N ALA A 121 -4.92 -5.30 -10.55
CA ALA A 121 -3.68 -4.67 -10.15
C ALA A 121 -2.46 -5.48 -10.63
N VAL A 122 -1.65 -4.87 -11.47
CA VAL A 122 -0.33 -5.38 -11.87
C VAL A 122 0.77 -4.86 -10.94
N ALA A 123 0.53 -3.73 -10.31
CA ALA A 123 1.39 -3.09 -9.32
C ALA A 123 0.56 -2.13 -8.46
N ALA A 124 1.20 -1.50 -7.48
CA ALA A 124 0.64 -0.37 -6.76
C ALA A 124 1.73 0.68 -6.52
N ILE A 125 1.33 1.95 -6.55
CA ILE A 125 2.21 3.09 -6.26
C ILE A 125 1.85 3.68 -4.91
N SER A 126 2.84 4.15 -4.15
CA SER A 126 2.61 4.85 -2.89
C SER A 126 3.43 6.11 -2.74
N LEU A 127 2.86 7.06 -2.01
CA LEU A 127 3.55 8.21 -1.41
C LEU A 127 3.70 7.94 0.07
N SER A 128 4.94 7.96 0.57
CA SER A 128 5.26 7.60 1.96
C SER A 128 6.08 8.68 2.62
N GLY A 129 5.80 8.97 3.87
CA GLY A 129 6.53 9.97 4.63
C GLY A 129 6.09 10.09 6.08
N PRO A 130 6.71 10.99 6.84
CA PRO A 130 6.28 11.30 8.19
C PRO A 130 4.80 11.70 8.25
N THR A 131 4.08 11.14 9.22
CA THR A 131 2.64 11.37 9.39
C THR A 131 2.28 12.86 9.42
N SER A 132 3.06 13.66 10.11
CA SER A 132 2.83 15.11 10.21
C SER A 132 2.86 15.84 8.86
N ARG A 133 3.62 15.34 7.89
CA ARG A 133 3.66 15.91 6.54
C ARG A 133 2.59 15.32 5.62
N ILE A 134 2.40 14.00 5.67
CA ILE A 134 1.40 13.33 4.80
C ILE A 134 -0.02 13.74 5.16
N THR A 135 -0.34 13.87 6.45
CA THR A 135 -1.70 14.18 6.95
C THR A 135 -1.94 15.68 7.18
N SER A 136 -1.13 16.54 6.60
CA SER A 136 -1.34 18.00 6.66
C SER A 136 -2.61 18.41 5.89
N SER A 137 -2.92 19.71 5.89
CA SER A 137 -4.16 20.28 5.32
C SER A 137 -4.39 19.95 3.84
N ASP A 138 -3.37 19.55 3.13
CA ASP A 138 -3.39 19.18 1.70
C ASP A 138 -3.42 17.67 1.44
N ILE A 139 -3.86 16.86 2.41
CA ILE A 139 -3.94 15.40 2.28
C ILE A 139 -4.82 14.96 1.10
N GLU A 140 -5.94 15.64 0.87
CA GLU A 140 -6.85 15.32 -0.25
C GLU A 140 -6.15 15.55 -1.60
N ASP A 141 -5.37 16.60 -1.74
CA ASP A 141 -4.58 16.88 -2.95
C ASP A 141 -3.53 15.80 -3.18
N ARG A 142 -2.93 15.28 -2.12
CA ARG A 142 -1.97 14.18 -2.20
C ARG A 142 -2.63 12.86 -2.61
N ILE A 143 -3.79 12.55 -2.05
CA ILE A 143 -4.58 11.38 -2.44
C ILE A 143 -4.93 11.47 -3.92
N GLU A 144 -5.44 12.61 -4.37
CA GLU A 144 -5.78 12.85 -5.76
C GLU A 144 -4.55 12.69 -6.67
N ALA A 145 -3.41 13.28 -6.29
CA ALA A 145 -2.18 13.17 -7.06
C ALA A 145 -1.71 11.72 -7.22
N VAL A 146 -1.72 10.93 -6.15
CA VAL A 146 -1.32 9.50 -6.19
C VAL A 146 -2.27 8.71 -7.08
N CYS A 147 -3.59 8.93 -6.94
CA CYS A 147 -4.60 8.27 -7.77
C CYS A 147 -4.46 8.64 -9.25
N ASN A 148 -4.21 9.91 -9.56
CA ASN A 148 -4.05 10.38 -10.95
C ASN A 148 -2.81 9.77 -11.60
N ILE A 149 -1.68 9.73 -10.90
CA ILE A 149 -0.46 9.09 -11.39
C ILE A 149 -0.68 7.59 -11.62
N ALA A 150 -1.30 6.90 -10.67
CA ALA A 150 -1.63 5.47 -10.83
C ALA A 150 -2.50 5.21 -12.06
N LYS A 151 -3.51 6.05 -12.30
CA LYS A 151 -4.38 5.98 -13.47
C LYS A 151 -3.63 6.27 -14.78
N GLU A 152 -2.77 7.28 -14.78
CA GLU A 152 -1.95 7.62 -15.94
C GLU A 152 -1.03 6.46 -16.33
N ILE A 153 -0.38 5.83 -15.36
CA ILE A 153 0.44 4.63 -15.59
C ILE A 153 -0.43 3.47 -16.09
N SER A 154 -1.59 3.25 -15.49
CA SER A 154 -2.53 2.18 -15.89
C SER A 154 -2.98 2.28 -17.34
N ASN A 155 -3.10 3.49 -17.89
CA ASN A 155 -3.48 3.72 -19.27
C ASN A 155 -2.45 3.22 -20.31
N ASN A 156 -1.25 2.81 -19.86
CA ASN A 156 -0.19 2.25 -20.70
C ASN A 156 -0.16 0.71 -20.72
N PHE A 157 -1.08 0.07 -20.01
CA PHE A 157 -1.18 -1.39 -19.96
C PHE A 157 -2.33 -1.94 -20.77
#